data_1bd0d1600fd60ef980b7e160435d5646
#
_entry.id   1bd0d1600fd60ef980b7e160435d5646
#
_cell.length_a   1.000
_cell.length_b   1.000
_cell.length_c   1.000
_cell.angle_alpha   90.00
_cell.angle_beta   90.00
_cell.angle_gamma   90.00
#
_symmetry.space_group_name_H-M   'P 1'
#
loop_
_entity.id
_entity.type
_entity.pdbx_description
1 polymer ?
#
loop_
_entity_poly.entity_id
_entity_poly.type
_entity_poly.pdbx_seq_one_letter_code
_entity_poly.pdbx_strand_id
1 'polypeptide(L)'
;AGVGPALIPLSGLEDSIDEIFASDLNPKAAELLNLNLPNRWTACRDARQLANELPECCDLLLVNLPHDSIIHLPDLLGLLKKGHEVVIRGWAILALDSLERAERDIREILSECEIHSLTIEANRSYSPNDTYACIEAHIVR
;
A
#
# COMPACT_ATOMS: atom_id res chain seq x y z
N ALA A 1 7.50 -3.31 -2.84
CA ALA A 1 7.03 -3.18 -4.24
C ALA A 1 7.42 -4.41 -5.10
N GLY A 2 8.30 -5.27 -4.59
CA GLY A 2 8.86 -6.37 -5.36
C GLY A 2 9.59 -5.83 -6.59
N VAL A 3 9.37 -6.47 -7.72
CA VAL A 3 9.91 -6.03 -9.02
C VAL A 3 8.97 -5.09 -9.78
N GLY A 4 7.92 -4.59 -9.14
CA GLY A 4 6.99 -3.60 -9.67
C GLY A 4 5.79 -4.12 -10.47
N PRO A 5 5.26 -5.35 -10.26
CA PRO A 5 4.22 -5.90 -11.11
C PRO A 5 2.92 -5.07 -11.12
N ALA A 6 2.60 -4.40 -10.01
CA ALA A 6 1.45 -3.50 -9.93
C ALA A 6 1.73 -2.11 -10.54
N LEU A 7 2.99 -1.69 -10.56
CA LEU A 7 3.39 -0.34 -10.95
C LEU A 7 3.72 -0.21 -12.44
N ILE A 8 4.19 -1.30 -13.08
CA ILE A 8 4.52 -1.29 -14.51
C ILE A 8 3.32 -0.89 -15.38
N PRO A 9 2.11 -1.47 -15.21
CA PRO A 9 0.94 -1.01 -15.95
C PRO A 9 0.58 0.45 -15.67
N LEU A 10 0.74 0.90 -14.42
CA LEU A 10 0.43 2.27 -14.02
C LEU A 10 1.41 3.28 -14.64
N SER A 11 2.68 2.89 -14.83
CA SER A 11 3.69 3.79 -15.43
C SER A 11 3.39 4.16 -16.89
N GLY A 12 2.52 3.41 -17.57
CA GLY A 12 2.04 3.71 -18.92
C GLY A 12 0.84 4.68 -18.97
N LEU A 13 0.32 5.12 -17.81
CA LEU A 13 -0.82 6.04 -17.71
C LEU A 13 -0.32 7.49 -17.48
N GLU A 14 0.56 7.98 -18.34
CA GLU A 14 1.24 9.29 -18.18
C GLU A 14 0.29 10.47 -18.05
N ASP A 15 -0.88 10.41 -18.70
CA ASP A 15 -1.91 11.47 -18.61
C ASP A 15 -2.65 11.49 -17.25
N SER A 16 -2.49 10.45 -16.43
CA SER A 16 -3.25 10.28 -15.18
C SER A 16 -2.35 10.10 -13.95
N ILE A 17 -1.06 9.83 -14.14
CA ILE A 17 -0.11 9.57 -13.06
C ILE A 17 1.16 10.37 -13.27
N ASP A 18 1.31 11.42 -12.50
CA ASP A 18 2.47 12.32 -12.57
C ASP A 18 3.74 11.63 -12.06
N GLU A 19 3.69 11.06 -10.87
CA GLU A 19 4.84 10.48 -10.20
C GLU A 19 4.57 9.10 -9.62
N ILE A 20 5.60 8.26 -9.60
CA ILE A 20 5.58 6.95 -8.95
C ILE A 20 6.80 6.87 -8.03
N PHE A 21 6.53 6.60 -6.75
CA PHE A 21 7.54 6.29 -5.75
C PHE A 21 7.44 4.81 -5.40
N ALA A 22 8.54 4.09 -5.51
CA ALA A 22 8.52 2.64 -5.26
C ALA A 22 9.75 2.19 -4.47
N SER A 23 9.56 1.32 -3.50
CA SER A 23 10.67 0.76 -2.73
C SER A 23 10.48 -0.72 -2.43
N ASP A 24 11.59 -1.38 -2.22
CA ASP A 24 11.63 -2.73 -1.65
C ASP A 24 12.85 -2.84 -0.72
N LEU A 25 12.72 -3.62 0.36
CA LEU A 25 13.82 -3.85 1.29
C LEU A 25 14.87 -4.81 0.72
N ASN A 26 14.46 -5.70 -0.19
CA ASN A 26 15.35 -6.64 -0.85
C ASN A 26 16.16 -5.93 -1.95
N PRO A 27 17.51 -5.87 -1.84
CA PRO A 27 18.35 -5.16 -2.82
C PRO A 27 18.19 -5.68 -4.26
N LYS A 28 18.00 -6.99 -4.43
CA LYS A 28 17.81 -7.57 -5.75
C LYS A 28 16.45 -7.19 -6.37
N ALA A 29 15.40 -7.12 -5.54
CA ALA A 29 14.10 -6.64 -6.00
C ALA A 29 14.15 -5.15 -6.35
N ALA A 30 14.83 -4.33 -5.54
CA ALA A 30 15.02 -2.91 -5.81
C ALA A 30 15.82 -2.64 -7.08
N GLU A 31 16.84 -3.45 -7.38
CA GLU A 31 17.59 -3.37 -8.64
C GLU A 31 16.67 -3.63 -9.86
N LEU A 32 15.88 -4.70 -9.82
CA LEU A 32 14.93 -5.04 -10.88
C LEU A 32 13.78 -4.02 -10.98
N LEU A 33 13.34 -3.49 -9.85
CA LEU A 33 12.34 -2.42 -9.78
C LEU A 33 12.82 -1.18 -10.54
N ASN A 34 14.07 -0.78 -10.34
CA ASN A 34 14.68 0.34 -11.05
C ASN A 34 14.79 0.11 -12.57
N LEU A 35 15.07 -1.11 -13.00
CA LEU A 35 15.09 -1.47 -14.41
C LEU A 35 13.69 -1.46 -15.04
N ASN A 36 12.68 -1.88 -14.28
CA ASN A 36 11.31 -1.99 -14.74
C ASN A 36 10.53 -0.66 -14.72
N LEU A 37 11.01 0.32 -13.94
CA LEU A 37 10.42 1.65 -13.81
C LEU A 37 11.46 2.73 -14.13
N PRO A 38 11.96 2.78 -15.37
CA PRO A 38 12.92 3.79 -15.77
C PRO A 38 12.33 5.20 -15.60
N ASN A 39 13.14 6.13 -15.11
CA ASN A 39 12.74 7.53 -14.87
C ASN A 39 11.70 7.73 -13.74
N ARG A 40 11.47 6.73 -12.89
CA ARG A 40 10.64 6.85 -11.69
C ARG A 40 11.53 6.74 -10.44
N TRP A 41 11.04 7.31 -9.32
CA TRP A 41 11.78 7.19 -8.08
C TRP A 41 11.70 5.76 -7.53
N THR A 42 12.85 5.10 -7.43
CA THR A 42 12.94 3.74 -6.88
C THR A 42 14.06 3.67 -5.85
N ALA A 43 13.87 2.89 -4.79
CA ALA A 43 14.88 2.77 -3.75
C ALA A 43 14.90 1.39 -3.07
N CYS A 44 16.08 1.02 -2.57
CA CYS A 44 16.24 -0.06 -1.61
C CYS A 44 16.05 0.53 -0.20
N ARG A 45 14.82 0.50 0.32
CA ARG A 45 14.44 1.14 1.60
C ARG A 45 13.43 0.31 2.37
N ASP A 46 13.51 0.44 3.69
CA ASP A 46 12.44 -0.02 4.58
C ASP A 46 11.22 0.88 4.42
N ALA A 47 10.07 0.29 4.12
CA ALA A 47 8.82 1.02 3.91
C ALA A 47 8.43 1.90 5.11
N ARG A 48 8.74 1.46 6.34
CA ARG A 48 8.47 2.18 7.59
C ARG A 48 9.19 3.51 7.71
N GLN A 49 10.26 3.71 6.94
CA GLN A 49 11.08 4.93 6.97
C GLN A 49 10.74 5.90 5.86
N LEU A 50 9.94 5.48 4.87
CA LEU A 50 9.66 6.26 3.67
C LEU A 50 8.97 7.60 3.97
N ALA A 51 8.07 7.65 4.95
CA ALA A 51 7.38 8.88 5.32
C ALA A 51 8.31 9.98 5.84
N ASN A 52 9.51 9.62 6.33
CA ASN A 52 10.52 10.59 6.72
C ASN A 52 11.27 11.19 5.53
N GLU A 53 11.38 10.45 4.42
CA GLU A 53 12.07 10.89 3.20
C GLU A 53 11.09 11.55 2.22
N LEU A 54 9.85 11.10 2.17
CA LEU A 54 8.82 11.46 1.20
C LEU A 54 7.49 11.82 1.90
N PRO A 55 7.45 12.80 2.81
CA PRO A 55 6.20 13.15 3.50
C PRO A 55 5.17 13.72 2.53
N GLU A 56 3.93 13.29 2.68
CA GLU A 56 2.77 13.83 1.93
C GLU A 56 2.97 13.82 0.40
N CYS A 57 3.57 12.72 -0.12
CA CYS A 57 3.96 12.64 -1.53
C CYS A 57 2.89 11.99 -2.44
N CYS A 58 1.92 11.25 -1.91
CA CYS A 58 1.03 10.44 -2.75
C CYS A 58 -0.46 10.58 -2.43
N ASP A 59 -1.28 10.40 -3.48
CA ASP A 59 -2.74 10.33 -3.45
C ASP A 59 -3.22 8.88 -3.43
N LEU A 60 -2.39 7.95 -3.90
CA LEU A 60 -2.63 6.51 -3.88
C LEU A 60 -1.45 5.79 -3.23
N LEU A 61 -1.72 5.08 -2.15
CA LEU A 61 -0.77 4.24 -1.45
C LEU A 61 -1.05 2.77 -1.74
N LEU A 62 -0.10 2.08 -2.39
CA LEU A 62 -0.17 0.64 -2.63
C LEU A 62 0.69 -0.11 -1.61
N VAL A 63 0.06 -0.92 -0.74
CA VAL A 63 0.74 -1.69 0.31
C VAL A 63 0.71 -3.17 -0.05
N ASN A 64 1.83 -3.71 -0.48
CA ASN A 64 1.97 -5.14 -0.79
C ASN A 64 3.01 -5.80 0.12
N LEU A 65 2.64 -5.95 1.39
CA LEU A 65 3.39 -6.62 2.46
C LEU A 65 2.48 -7.70 3.06
N PRO A 66 2.24 -8.84 2.37
CA PRO A 66 1.10 -9.72 2.63
C PRO A 66 0.92 -10.16 4.08
N HIS A 67 2.00 -10.34 4.82
CA HIS A 67 1.95 -10.72 6.25
C HIS A 67 1.89 -9.51 7.20
N ASP A 68 2.33 -8.33 6.75
CA ASP A 68 2.60 -7.17 7.61
C ASP A 68 1.89 -5.89 7.16
N SER A 69 1.00 -5.96 6.15
CA SER A 69 0.36 -4.77 5.57
C SER A 69 -0.37 -3.93 6.61
N ILE A 70 -1.12 -4.54 7.50
CA ILE A 70 -1.89 -3.84 8.55
C ILE A 70 -0.94 -3.29 9.62
N ILE A 71 0.04 -4.09 10.05
CA ILE A 71 0.98 -3.72 11.12
C ILE A 71 1.84 -2.50 10.72
N HIS A 72 2.21 -2.39 9.44
CA HIS A 72 3.03 -1.28 8.95
C HIS A 72 2.21 -0.07 8.48
N LEU A 73 0.89 -0.18 8.39
CA LEU A 73 0.04 0.91 7.92
C LEU A 73 0.25 2.22 8.69
N PRO A 74 0.38 2.24 10.04
CA PRO A 74 0.64 3.47 10.78
C PRO A 74 1.88 4.22 10.31
N ASP A 75 2.97 3.50 10.02
CA ASP A 75 4.23 4.09 9.56
C ASP A 75 4.12 4.68 8.13
N LEU A 76 3.16 4.18 7.35
CA LEU A 76 2.98 4.56 5.95
C LEU A 76 2.02 5.73 5.76
N LEU A 77 1.16 6.02 6.74
CA LEU A 77 0.18 7.11 6.62
C LEU A 77 0.83 8.46 6.33
N GLY A 78 2.04 8.67 6.83
CA GLY A 78 2.80 9.89 6.57
C GLY A 78 3.11 10.19 5.10
N LEU A 79 3.03 9.18 4.21
CA LEU A 79 3.20 9.32 2.76
C LEU A 79 1.99 9.97 2.08
N LEU A 80 0.80 9.81 2.64
CA LEU A 80 -0.45 10.30 2.06
C LEU A 80 -0.55 11.82 2.21
N LYS A 81 -0.96 12.49 1.15
CA LYS A 81 -1.28 13.92 1.16
C LYS A 81 -2.42 14.22 2.12
N LYS A 82 -2.54 15.48 2.53
CA LYS A 82 -3.58 16.00 3.44
C LYS A 82 -4.58 16.89 2.72
N GLY A 83 -5.77 17.02 3.31
CA GLY A 83 -6.76 18.02 2.92
C GLY A 83 -7.59 17.69 1.68
N HIS A 84 -7.46 16.49 1.12
CA HIS A 84 -8.32 15.95 0.08
C HIS A 84 -8.39 14.43 0.17
N GLU A 85 -9.28 13.82 -0.60
CA GLU A 85 -9.43 12.36 -0.62
C GLU A 85 -8.18 11.68 -1.18
N VAL A 86 -7.73 10.65 -0.46
CA VAL A 86 -6.62 9.77 -0.85
C VAL A 86 -7.06 8.33 -0.71
N VAL A 87 -6.39 7.43 -1.44
CA VAL A 87 -6.75 6.02 -1.50
C VAL A 87 -5.61 5.16 -0.95
N ILE A 88 -5.97 4.23 -0.07
CA ILE A 88 -5.09 3.15 0.37
C ILE A 88 -5.60 1.86 -0.28
N ARG A 89 -4.72 1.15 -0.98
CA ARG A 89 -5.01 -0.19 -1.49
C ARG A 89 -3.93 -1.16 -1.04
N GLY A 90 -4.34 -2.18 -0.31
CA GLY A 90 -3.44 -3.15 0.30
C GLY A 90 -3.85 -4.60 0.03
N TRP A 91 -2.89 -5.50 0.22
CA TRP A 91 -3.12 -6.95 0.19
C TRP A 91 -2.56 -7.57 1.45
N ALA A 92 -3.38 -8.41 2.09
CA ALA A 92 -2.99 -9.12 3.31
C ALA A 92 -3.38 -10.60 3.24
N ILE A 93 -2.59 -11.45 3.89
CA ILE A 93 -2.99 -12.83 4.17
C ILE A 93 -3.65 -12.82 5.55
N LEU A 94 -4.94 -13.13 5.59
CA LEU A 94 -5.77 -13.08 6.79
C LEU A 94 -6.46 -14.43 7.00
N ALA A 95 -6.63 -14.81 8.26
CA ALA A 95 -7.51 -15.92 8.59
C ALA A 95 -8.97 -15.57 8.23
N LEU A 96 -9.72 -16.51 7.68
CA LEU A 96 -11.09 -16.29 7.21
C LEU A 96 -12.02 -15.77 8.32
N ASP A 97 -11.79 -16.15 9.57
CA ASP A 97 -12.53 -15.70 10.72
C ASP A 97 -12.03 -14.38 11.33
N SER A 98 -10.96 -13.79 10.77
CA SER A 98 -10.34 -12.56 11.28
C SER A 98 -10.64 -11.31 10.45
N LEU A 99 -11.42 -11.39 9.37
CA LEU A 99 -11.68 -10.25 8.48
C LEU A 99 -12.33 -9.07 9.21
N GLU A 100 -13.34 -9.33 10.05
CA GLU A 100 -13.99 -8.28 10.85
C GLU A 100 -13.03 -7.66 11.88
N ARG A 101 -12.11 -8.44 12.42
CA ARG A 101 -11.08 -7.92 13.33
C ARG A 101 -10.12 -7.02 12.57
N ALA A 102 -9.66 -7.46 11.41
CA ALA A 102 -8.78 -6.66 10.55
C ALA A 102 -9.42 -5.31 10.16
N GLU A 103 -10.75 -5.30 9.89
CA GLU A 103 -11.46 -4.05 9.63
C GLU A 103 -11.45 -3.12 10.85
N ARG A 104 -11.71 -3.65 12.06
CA ARG A 104 -11.65 -2.86 13.30
C ARG A 104 -10.25 -2.30 13.55
N ASP A 105 -9.21 -3.13 13.37
CA ASP A 105 -7.82 -2.71 13.56
C ASP A 105 -7.44 -1.59 12.57
N ILE A 106 -7.87 -1.68 11.31
CA ILE A 106 -7.63 -0.61 10.32
C ILE A 106 -8.41 0.66 10.67
N ARG A 107 -9.66 0.56 11.11
CA ARG A 107 -10.44 1.72 11.56
C ARG A 107 -9.81 2.43 12.76
N GLU A 108 -9.21 1.67 13.67
CA GLU A 108 -8.47 2.22 14.81
C GLU A 108 -7.20 2.96 14.33
N ILE A 109 -6.44 2.37 13.41
CA ILE A 109 -5.27 3.01 12.78
C ILE A 109 -5.66 4.32 12.09
N LEU A 110 -6.81 4.35 11.41
CA LEU A 110 -7.33 5.49 10.66
C LEU A 110 -8.22 6.42 11.50
N SER A 111 -8.22 6.31 12.84
CA SER A 111 -9.15 7.04 13.73
C SER A 111 -9.03 8.56 13.65
N GLU A 112 -7.88 9.09 13.24
CA GLU A 112 -7.67 10.54 13.01
C GLU A 112 -8.02 10.99 11.59
N CYS A 113 -8.47 10.08 10.72
CA CYS A 113 -8.87 10.36 9.35
C CYS A 113 -10.39 10.34 9.20
N GLU A 114 -10.92 11.11 8.27
CA GLU A 114 -12.29 10.94 7.81
C GLU A 114 -12.36 9.76 6.84
N ILE A 115 -13.05 8.68 7.22
CA ILE A 115 -13.16 7.46 6.42
C ILE A 115 -14.44 7.52 5.59
N HIS A 116 -14.32 7.71 4.28
CA HIS A 116 -15.44 7.69 3.35
C HIS A 116 -15.89 6.25 3.04
N SER A 117 -14.94 5.36 2.82
CA SER A 117 -15.21 3.93 2.66
C SER A 117 -14.02 3.09 3.14
N LEU A 118 -14.33 1.89 3.62
CA LEU A 118 -13.34 0.86 3.93
C LEU A 118 -13.95 -0.50 3.58
N THR A 119 -13.27 -1.25 2.74
CA THR A 119 -13.64 -2.62 2.37
C THR A 119 -12.48 -3.57 2.57
N ILE A 120 -12.78 -4.78 3.03
CA ILE A 120 -11.85 -5.90 3.10
C ILE A 120 -12.54 -7.10 2.46
N GLU A 121 -12.04 -7.52 1.32
CA GLU A 121 -12.63 -8.60 0.55
C GLU A 121 -11.69 -9.79 0.42
N ALA A 122 -12.20 -10.98 0.77
CA ALA A 122 -11.50 -12.23 0.49
C ALA A 122 -11.43 -12.43 -1.04
N ASN A 123 -10.24 -12.45 -1.60
CA ASN A 123 -10.05 -12.55 -3.04
C ASN A 123 -9.83 -13.99 -3.50
N ARG A 124 -8.88 -14.70 -2.88
CA ARG A 124 -8.57 -16.10 -3.21
C ARG A 124 -8.07 -16.84 -1.97
N SER A 125 -8.30 -18.14 -1.95
CA SER A 125 -7.73 -18.99 -0.90
C SER A 125 -6.20 -18.94 -0.95
N TYR A 126 -5.59 -18.76 0.19
CA TYR A 126 -4.14 -18.89 0.40
C TYR A 126 -3.82 -20.25 1.04
N SER A 127 -4.59 -20.65 2.03
CA SER A 127 -4.58 -21.96 2.68
C SER A 127 -6.02 -22.40 2.99
N PRO A 128 -6.25 -23.59 3.57
CA PRO A 128 -7.61 -23.97 4.00
C PRO A 128 -8.27 -22.98 4.96
N ASN A 129 -7.50 -22.29 5.78
CA ASN A 129 -8.00 -21.37 6.80
C ASN A 129 -7.70 -19.90 6.51
N ASP A 130 -6.86 -19.59 5.49
CA ASP A 130 -6.42 -18.24 5.20
C ASP A 130 -6.82 -17.82 3.79
N THR A 131 -7.10 -16.54 3.64
CA THR A 131 -7.40 -15.91 2.36
C THR A 131 -6.39 -14.82 2.03
N TYR A 132 -6.17 -14.62 0.76
CA TYR A 132 -5.55 -13.42 0.24
C TYR A 132 -6.63 -12.34 0.15
N ALA A 133 -6.60 -11.39 1.06
CA ALA A 133 -7.58 -10.32 1.15
C ALA A 133 -7.10 -9.05 0.45
N CYS A 134 -8.01 -8.36 -0.23
CA CYS A 134 -7.81 -7.02 -0.75
C CYS A 134 -8.41 -6.02 0.23
N ILE A 135 -7.65 -4.99 0.57
CA ILE A 135 -8.04 -3.88 1.44
C ILE A 135 -8.11 -2.64 0.58
N GLU A 136 -9.21 -1.90 0.65
CA GLU A 136 -9.33 -0.59 0.02
C GLU A 136 -9.98 0.39 0.99
N ALA A 137 -9.35 1.55 1.16
CA ALA A 137 -9.89 2.63 1.98
C ALA A 137 -9.79 3.97 1.23
N HIS A 138 -10.89 4.73 1.21
CA HIS A 138 -10.95 6.10 0.77
C HIS A 138 -11.06 6.99 2.00
N ILE A 139 -10.12 7.88 2.19
CA ILE A 139 -10.01 8.70 3.40
C ILE A 139 -9.63 10.13 3.07
N VAL A 140 -9.94 11.05 3.99
CA VAL A 140 -9.29 12.37 4.06
C VAL A 140 -8.43 12.40 5.31
N ARG A 141 -7.15 12.67 5.12
CA ARG A 141 -6.16 12.73 6.19
C ARG A 141 -5.99 14.14 6.73
#